data_56f2ebee8f02d96adc3a88426b332502
#
_entry.id   56f2ebee8f02d96adc3a88426b332502
#
_cell.length_a   1.000
_cell.length_b   1.000
_cell.length_c   1.000
_cell.angle_alpha   90.00
_cell.angle_beta   90.00
_cell.angle_gamma   90.00
#
_symmetry.space_group_name_H-M   'P 1'
#
loop_
_entity.id
_entity.type
_entity.pdbx_description
1 polymer ?
#
loop_
_entity_poly.entity_id
_entity_poly.type
_entity_poly.pdbx_seq_one_letter_code
_entity_poly.pdbx_strand_id
1 'polypeptide(L)'
;MKGTFPIHKFRELRTPFYYYDTKVLRDTLSCIRTEAARYGNYSVHYAVKANANPKVLAIIRENGLGADCVSGGEIRAAIKAGFPTGKIVFAGVGKADWEINLCLL
;
A
#
# COMPACT_ATOMS: atom_id res chain seq x y z
N MET A 1 -3.47 -16.90 -7.84
CA MET A 1 -2.78 -17.43 -6.63
C MET A 1 -3.82 -17.79 -5.59
N LYS A 2 -3.69 -18.96 -4.99
CA LYS A 2 -4.58 -19.39 -3.90
C LYS A 2 -3.88 -19.14 -2.58
N GLY A 3 -4.57 -18.48 -1.65
CA GLY A 3 -4.11 -18.29 -0.29
C GLY A 3 -4.35 -19.51 0.58
N THR A 4 -3.77 -19.48 1.77
CA THR A 4 -3.94 -20.51 2.81
C THR A 4 -4.83 -19.95 3.91
N PHE A 5 -5.84 -20.70 4.32
CA PHE A 5 -6.76 -20.32 5.39
C PHE A 5 -6.54 -21.21 6.62
N PRO A 6 -5.85 -20.74 7.65
CA PRO A 6 -5.60 -21.51 8.88
C PRO A 6 -6.84 -21.54 9.78
N ILE A 7 -7.89 -22.23 9.36
CA ILE A 7 -9.21 -22.26 10.01
C ILE A 7 -9.12 -22.64 11.48
N HIS A 8 -8.20 -23.55 11.84
CA HIS A 8 -8.00 -23.95 13.24
C HIS A 8 -7.59 -22.78 14.13
N LYS A 9 -6.79 -21.83 13.61
CA LYS A 9 -6.40 -20.61 14.35
C LYS A 9 -7.54 -19.60 14.44
N PHE A 10 -8.46 -19.57 13.47
CA PHE A 10 -9.58 -18.66 13.46
C PHE A 10 -10.56 -18.91 14.61
N ARG A 11 -10.63 -20.17 15.07
CA ARG A 11 -11.49 -20.53 16.21
C ARG A 11 -11.03 -19.95 17.53
N GLU A 12 -9.77 -19.53 17.63
CA GLU A 12 -9.17 -18.95 18.83
C GLU A 12 -9.31 -17.42 18.86
N LEU A 13 -9.77 -16.83 17.76
CA LEU A 13 -9.87 -15.39 17.60
C LEU A 13 -11.29 -14.88 17.90
N ARG A 14 -11.35 -13.72 18.53
CA ARG A 14 -12.61 -13.00 18.69
C ARG A 14 -13.09 -12.46 17.35
N THR A 15 -14.34 -12.74 16.98
CA THR A 15 -15.00 -12.22 15.78
C THR A 15 -15.69 -10.88 16.05
N PRO A 16 -15.84 -10.03 15.03
CA PRO A 16 -15.28 -10.13 13.68
C PRO A 16 -13.78 -9.79 13.62
N PHE A 17 -13.06 -10.31 12.63
CA PHE A 17 -11.66 -9.95 12.37
C PHE A 17 -11.37 -9.99 10.87
N TYR A 18 -10.30 -9.29 10.44
CA TYR A 18 -9.76 -9.39 9.09
C TYR A 18 -8.56 -10.34 9.08
N TYR A 19 -8.51 -11.15 8.03
CA TYR A 19 -7.38 -12.04 7.76
C TYR A 19 -6.64 -11.59 6.49
N TYR A 20 -5.33 -11.44 6.58
CA TYR A 20 -4.47 -11.11 5.45
C TYR A 20 -3.46 -12.23 5.22
N ASP A 21 -3.47 -12.81 4.01
CA ASP A 21 -2.42 -13.74 3.59
C ASP A 21 -1.26 -12.93 3.02
N THR A 22 -0.24 -12.70 3.84
CA THR A 22 0.92 -11.90 3.44
C THR A 22 1.79 -12.59 2.41
N LYS A 23 1.75 -13.93 2.31
CA LYS A 23 2.46 -14.66 1.26
C LYS A 23 1.86 -14.34 -0.11
N VAL A 24 0.54 -14.43 -0.24
CA VAL A 24 -0.16 -14.07 -1.48
C VAL A 24 0.12 -12.62 -1.87
N LEU A 25 0.10 -11.70 -0.91
CA LEU A 25 0.43 -10.30 -1.16
C LEU A 25 1.86 -10.15 -1.70
N ARG A 26 2.85 -10.76 -1.04
CA ARG A 26 4.26 -10.69 -1.46
C ARG A 26 4.49 -11.33 -2.83
N ASP A 27 3.87 -12.47 -3.10
CA ASP A 27 3.97 -13.14 -4.40
C ASP A 27 3.38 -12.26 -5.53
N THR A 28 2.25 -11.61 -5.26
CA THR A 28 1.63 -10.67 -6.20
C THR A 28 2.52 -9.46 -6.47
N LEU A 29 3.08 -8.86 -5.43
CA LEU A 29 3.98 -7.70 -5.56
C LEU A 29 5.28 -8.08 -6.29
N SER A 30 5.81 -9.27 -6.05
CA SER A 30 6.98 -9.78 -6.76
C SER A 30 6.70 -9.93 -8.26
N CYS A 31 5.53 -10.47 -8.62
CA CYS A 31 5.10 -10.59 -10.01
C CYS A 31 5.00 -9.23 -10.69
N ILE A 32 4.32 -8.26 -10.05
CA ILE A 32 4.17 -6.89 -10.57
C ILE A 32 5.55 -6.26 -10.79
N ARG A 33 6.45 -6.37 -9.82
CA ARG A 33 7.80 -5.82 -9.90
C ARG A 33 8.60 -6.44 -11.06
N THR A 34 8.53 -7.76 -11.20
CA THR A 34 9.23 -8.48 -12.26
C THR A 34 8.72 -8.05 -13.63
N GLU A 35 7.41 -7.97 -13.81
CA GLU A 35 6.84 -7.56 -15.10
C GLU A 35 7.13 -6.09 -15.42
N ALA A 36 7.01 -5.19 -14.47
CA ALA A 36 7.33 -3.78 -14.66
C ALA A 36 8.82 -3.57 -15.03
N ALA A 37 9.73 -4.33 -14.42
CA ALA A 37 11.15 -4.24 -14.70
C ALA A 37 11.55 -4.61 -16.12
N ARG A 38 10.75 -5.43 -16.81
CA ARG A 38 11.01 -5.80 -18.22
C ARG A 38 11.03 -4.62 -19.18
N TYR A 39 10.29 -3.58 -18.85
CA TYR A 39 10.09 -2.42 -19.74
C TYR A 39 10.88 -1.19 -19.31
N GLY A 40 11.47 -1.17 -18.12
CA GLY A 40 12.43 -0.17 -17.64
C GLY A 40 11.86 1.23 -17.33
N ASN A 41 10.65 1.55 -17.79
CA ASN A 41 10.06 2.89 -17.68
C ASN A 41 8.69 2.90 -16.97
N TYR A 42 8.34 1.83 -16.28
CA TYR A 42 7.10 1.75 -15.51
C TYR A 42 7.36 1.96 -14.03
N SER A 43 6.57 2.83 -13.42
CA SER A 43 6.51 3.01 -11.97
C SER A 43 5.12 2.63 -11.49
N VAL A 44 5.03 1.71 -10.53
CA VAL A 44 3.76 1.23 -9.99
C VAL A 44 3.51 1.85 -8.64
N HIS A 45 2.33 2.41 -8.45
CA HIS A 45 1.90 3.05 -7.21
C HIS A 45 0.67 2.33 -6.65
N TYR A 46 0.70 2.06 -5.37
CA TYR A 46 -0.41 1.43 -4.66
C TYR A 46 -1.44 2.47 -4.21
N ALA A 47 -2.70 2.25 -4.54
CA ALA A 47 -3.80 3.10 -4.10
C ALA A 47 -4.07 2.90 -2.60
N VAL A 48 -3.61 3.81 -1.76
CA VAL A 48 -3.67 3.71 -0.29
C VAL A 48 -5.10 3.61 0.22
N LYS A 49 -6.06 4.20 -0.48
CA LYS A 49 -7.49 4.10 -0.16
C LYS A 49 -8.02 2.66 -0.07
N ALA A 50 -7.38 1.72 -0.75
CA ALA A 50 -7.81 0.32 -0.74
C ALA A 50 -7.59 -0.33 0.65
N ASN A 51 -6.45 -0.05 1.28
CA ASN A 51 -6.14 -0.49 2.63
C ASN A 51 -4.93 0.28 3.17
N ALA A 52 -5.14 1.11 4.17
CA ALA A 52 -4.09 1.90 4.82
C ALA A 52 -3.52 1.23 6.08
N ASN A 53 -3.74 -0.07 6.27
CA ASN A 53 -3.15 -0.78 7.41
C ASN A 53 -1.62 -0.66 7.37
N PRO A 54 -0.97 -0.20 8.48
CA PRO A 54 0.48 0.02 8.48
C PRO A 54 1.32 -1.19 8.09
N LYS A 55 0.89 -2.40 8.47
CA LYS A 55 1.59 -3.64 8.12
C LYS A 55 1.48 -3.96 6.63
N VAL A 56 0.33 -3.69 6.02
CA VAL A 56 0.12 -3.85 4.56
C VAL A 56 0.97 -2.82 3.81
N LEU A 57 0.92 -1.57 4.22
CA LEU A 57 1.72 -0.49 3.62
C LEU A 57 3.23 -0.79 3.71
N ALA A 58 3.70 -1.32 4.83
CA ALA A 58 5.10 -1.70 4.99
C ALA A 58 5.53 -2.77 3.97
N ILE A 59 4.71 -3.80 3.77
CA ILE A 59 4.99 -4.85 2.78
C ILE A 59 5.05 -4.27 1.36
N ILE A 60 4.13 -3.39 1.01
CA ILE A 60 4.07 -2.74 -0.30
C ILE A 60 5.32 -1.88 -0.53
N ARG A 61 5.68 -1.06 0.47
CA ARG A 61 6.90 -0.24 0.43
C ARG A 61 8.17 -1.09 0.28
N GLU A 62 8.30 -2.18 1.05
CA GLU A 62 9.44 -3.10 0.99
C GLU A 62 9.63 -3.70 -0.41
N ASN A 63 8.55 -3.86 -1.16
CA ASN A 63 8.60 -4.34 -2.52
C ASN A 63 8.82 -3.24 -3.57
N GLY A 64 9.10 -2.01 -3.13
CA GLY A 64 9.57 -0.92 -3.99
C GLY A 64 8.49 -0.15 -4.73
N LEU A 65 7.20 -0.38 -4.46
CA LEU A 65 6.12 0.38 -5.03
C LEU A 65 6.04 1.78 -4.41
N GLY A 66 5.47 2.72 -5.16
CA GLY A 66 5.08 4.02 -4.65
C GLY A 66 3.69 3.99 -4.00
N ALA A 67 3.26 5.13 -3.48
CA ALA A 67 1.95 5.32 -2.89
C ALA A 67 1.15 6.33 -3.72
N ASP A 68 -0.09 5.97 -4.08
CA ASP A 68 -1.07 6.85 -4.68
C ASP A 68 -2.09 7.24 -3.60
N CYS A 69 -2.08 8.52 -3.22
CA CYS A 69 -2.86 9.08 -2.13
C CYS A 69 -3.90 10.06 -2.66
N VAL A 70 -5.09 10.06 -2.07
CA VAL A 70 -6.19 10.96 -2.45
C VAL A 70 -6.62 11.88 -1.30
N SER A 71 -5.92 11.85 -0.18
CA SER A 71 -6.16 12.72 0.98
C SER A 71 -4.88 12.97 1.76
N GLY A 72 -4.86 14.06 2.53
CA GLY A 72 -3.75 14.35 3.46
C GLY A 72 -3.55 13.27 4.52
N GLY A 73 -4.62 12.60 4.94
CA GLY A 73 -4.56 11.46 5.85
C GLY A 73 -3.80 10.28 5.24
N GLU A 74 -4.04 9.98 3.97
CA GLU A 74 -3.33 8.92 3.25
C GLU A 74 -1.85 9.27 3.04
N ILE A 75 -1.54 10.53 2.74
CA ILE A 75 -0.16 11.02 2.62
C ILE A 75 0.59 10.80 3.93
N ARG A 76 -0.01 11.19 5.07
CA ARG A 76 0.58 10.96 6.39
C ARG A 76 0.79 9.48 6.68
N ALA A 77 -0.17 8.63 6.32
CA ALA A 77 -0.04 7.18 6.48
C ALA A 77 1.11 6.61 5.63
N ALA A 78 1.26 7.06 4.39
CA ALA A 78 2.35 6.67 3.51
C ALA A 78 3.72 7.11 4.05
N ILE A 79 3.84 8.36 4.51
CA ILE A 79 5.06 8.89 5.14
C ILE A 79 5.40 8.06 6.39
N LYS A 80 4.43 7.82 7.26
CA LYS A 80 4.61 7.02 8.49
C LYS A 80 5.02 5.58 8.19
N ALA A 81 4.54 5.01 7.09
CA ALA A 81 4.94 3.68 6.64
C ALA A 81 6.34 3.66 5.99
N GLY A 82 6.96 4.82 5.79
CA GLY A 82 8.33 4.97 5.28
C GLY A 82 8.44 4.97 3.76
N PHE A 83 7.36 5.28 3.03
CA PHE A 83 7.48 5.49 1.58
C PHE A 83 8.40 6.68 1.30
N PRO A 84 9.33 6.54 0.33
CA PRO A 84 10.13 7.69 -0.11
C PRO A 84 9.21 8.79 -0.64
N THR A 85 9.45 10.04 -0.26
CA THR A 85 8.60 11.17 -0.66
C THR A 85 8.50 11.32 -2.18
N GLY A 86 9.57 11.06 -2.91
CA GLY A 86 9.58 11.07 -4.38
C GLY A 86 8.75 9.93 -5.02
N LYS A 87 8.24 8.99 -4.22
CA LYS A 87 7.36 7.90 -4.65
C LYS A 87 5.93 8.02 -4.11
N ILE A 88 5.58 9.19 -3.58
CA ILE A 88 4.21 9.50 -3.15
C ILE A 88 3.60 10.44 -4.16
N VAL A 89 2.46 10.08 -4.73
CA VAL A 89 1.68 10.93 -5.62
C VAL A 89 0.38 11.30 -4.96
N PHE A 90 -0.06 12.54 -5.17
CA PHE A 90 -1.31 13.06 -4.64
C PHE A 90 -2.30 13.32 -5.76
N ALA A 91 -3.27 12.44 -5.91
CA ALA A 91 -4.34 12.52 -6.89
C ALA A 91 -5.64 13.03 -6.26
N GLY A 92 -6.69 13.15 -7.07
CA GLY A 92 -8.03 13.53 -6.61
C GLY A 92 -8.48 14.91 -7.08
N VAL A 93 -9.80 15.12 -7.06
CA VAL A 93 -10.46 16.32 -7.59
C VAL A 93 -10.69 17.41 -6.55
N GLY A 94 -10.64 17.08 -5.26
CA GLY A 94 -10.82 18.03 -4.15
C GLY A 94 -9.62 18.00 -3.23
N LYS A 95 -8.81 19.06 -3.28
CA LYS A 95 -7.61 19.22 -2.43
C LYS A 95 -7.74 20.51 -1.64
N ALA A 96 -7.69 20.42 -0.32
CA ALA A 96 -7.62 21.59 0.54
C ALA A 96 -6.20 22.19 0.54
N ASP A 97 -6.08 23.48 0.81
CA ASP A 97 -4.78 24.16 0.82
C ASP A 97 -3.77 23.50 1.75
N TRP A 98 -4.21 23.05 2.93
CA TRP A 98 -3.32 22.36 3.87
C TRP A 98 -2.79 21.02 3.35
N GLU A 99 -3.58 20.31 2.53
CA GLU A 99 -3.17 19.05 1.90
C GLU A 99 -2.11 19.30 0.81
N ILE A 100 -2.31 20.36 0.02
CA ILE A 100 -1.33 20.78 -0.99
C ILE A 100 -0.03 21.20 -0.30
N ASN A 101 -0.12 22.01 0.75
CA ASN A 101 1.04 22.44 1.52
C ASN A 101 1.80 21.26 2.15
N LEU A 102 1.09 20.23 2.60
CA LEU A 102 1.70 19.00 3.12
C LEU A 102 2.55 18.30 2.05
N CYS A 103 2.13 18.32 0.80
CA CYS A 103 2.87 17.71 -0.31
C CYS A 103 4.12 18.47 -0.72
N LEU A 104 4.14 19.80 -0.46
CA LEU A 104 5.26 20.68 -0.83
C LEU A 104 6.39 20.69 0.21
N LEU A 105 6.14 20.14 1.38
CA LEU A 105 7.13 20.03 2.45
C LEU A 105 7.97 18.76 2.32
#